data_f1f1b60ea7b2d11c0d3d09c052c2aa0d
#
_entry.id   f1f1b60ea7b2d11c0d3d09c052c2aa0d
#
_cell.length_a   1.000
_cell.length_b   1.000
_cell.length_c   1.000
_cell.angle_alpha   90.00
_cell.angle_beta   90.00
_cell.angle_gamma   90.00
#
_symmetry.space_group_name_H-M   'P 1'
#
loop_
_entity.id
_entity.type
_entity.pdbx_description
1 polymer ?
#
loop_
_entity_poly.entity_id
_entity_poly.type
_entity_poly.pdbx_seq_one_letter_code
_entity_poly.pdbx_strand_id
1 'polypeptide(L)'
;LGAILEHSIIFQMEKHNFVTIADLSKEKIMYLLEMAQEFEKHPNRELLKGKVVATLFFEPSTRTQLSFQTAANRLGARVIGFSDAKTSSTTKGETLKDTILMVSNYADVIAMRHFIEGAAQYASEVAPVPIVNAGDGAHMHPSQCLLDLYSIYKTQGTLENLNIYLVGDLKYGRTVHSLITAMRHFNPTFHFIAPKELAM
;
A
#
# COMPACT_ATOMS: atom_id res chain seq x y z
N LEU A 1 -7.91 1.76 -0.04
CA LEU A 1 -7.03 2.16 -1.17
C LEU A 1 -7.34 3.57 -1.65
N GLY A 2 -8.65 3.94 -1.76
CA GLY A 2 -9.04 5.32 -2.09
C GLY A 2 -8.41 6.34 -1.15
N ALA A 3 -8.49 6.11 0.16
CA ALA A 3 -7.88 6.98 1.18
C ALA A 3 -6.36 7.12 1.02
N ILE A 4 -5.66 6.05 0.61
CA ILE A 4 -4.21 6.09 0.35
C ILE A 4 -3.91 6.98 -0.87
N LEU A 5 -4.66 6.80 -1.96
CA LEU A 5 -4.48 7.59 -3.17
C LEU A 5 -4.80 9.07 -2.93
N GLU A 6 -5.88 9.36 -2.22
CA GLU A 6 -6.23 10.74 -1.83
C GLU A 6 -5.11 11.36 -1.01
N HIS A 7 -4.67 10.69 0.05
CA HIS A 7 -3.61 11.19 0.90
C HIS A 7 -2.32 11.50 0.11
N SER A 8 -1.97 10.66 -0.87
CA SER A 8 -0.78 10.84 -1.69
C SER A 8 -0.91 11.99 -2.70
N ILE A 9 -2.11 12.34 -3.15
CA ILE A 9 -2.33 13.33 -4.24
C ILE A 9 -2.75 14.70 -3.72
N ILE A 10 -3.64 14.79 -2.72
CA ILE A 10 -4.29 16.06 -2.35
C ILE A 10 -3.40 16.93 -1.44
N PHE A 11 -2.51 16.34 -0.65
CA PHE A 11 -1.55 17.11 0.11
C PHE A 11 -0.44 17.67 -0.80
N GLN A 12 -0.82 18.56 -1.70
CA GLN A 12 -0.03 19.06 -2.84
C GLN A 12 1.16 19.97 -2.48
N MET A 13 1.45 20.23 -1.23
CA MET A 13 2.62 21.05 -0.85
C MET A 13 3.85 20.22 -0.45
N GLU A 14 3.66 18.95 -0.12
CA GLU A 14 4.75 18.01 0.16
C GLU A 14 4.43 16.65 -0.48
N LYS A 15 5.44 16.04 -1.09
CA LYS A 15 5.33 14.70 -1.67
C LYS A 15 5.12 13.68 -0.54
N HIS A 16 3.91 13.12 -0.43
CA HIS A 16 3.60 12.10 0.57
C HIS A 16 3.65 10.70 -0.04
N ASN A 17 4.76 10.01 0.20
CA ASN A 17 4.89 8.59 -0.15
C ASN A 17 4.15 7.71 0.87
N PHE A 18 3.67 6.56 0.41
CA PHE A 18 3.18 5.49 1.28
C PHE A 18 3.95 4.20 0.98
N VAL A 19 5.13 4.07 1.56
CA VAL A 19 6.07 2.98 1.28
C VAL A 19 6.09 1.93 2.37
N THR A 20 6.03 2.34 3.62
CA THR A 20 6.03 1.43 4.77
C THR A 20 5.00 1.85 5.81
N ILE A 21 4.44 0.87 6.50
CA ILE A 21 3.52 1.11 7.63
C ILE A 21 4.27 1.65 8.85
N ALA A 22 5.57 1.40 8.95
CA ALA A 22 6.40 1.82 10.07
C ALA A 22 6.54 3.36 10.18
N ASP A 23 6.38 4.08 9.07
CA ASP A 23 6.46 5.54 9.02
C ASP A 23 5.17 6.23 9.47
N LEU A 24 4.11 5.47 9.71
CA LEU A 24 2.84 6.03 10.14
C LEU A 24 2.76 6.12 11.66
N SER A 25 2.45 7.31 12.17
CA SER A 25 2.06 7.49 13.56
C SER A 25 0.67 6.91 13.82
N LYS A 26 0.33 6.72 15.09
CA LYS A 26 -1.02 6.28 15.51
C LYS A 26 -2.11 7.17 14.94
N GLU A 27 -1.94 8.48 15.04
CA GLU A 27 -2.88 9.49 14.55
C GLU A 27 -3.07 9.37 13.04
N LYS A 28 -1.98 9.11 12.31
CA LYS A 28 -2.04 8.95 10.86
C LYS A 28 -2.75 7.67 10.45
N ILE A 29 -2.51 6.57 11.16
CA ILE A 29 -3.25 5.31 10.95
C ILE A 29 -4.74 5.55 11.18
N MET A 30 -5.13 6.14 12.32
CA MET A 30 -6.54 6.42 12.62
C MET A 30 -7.19 7.32 11.58
N TYR A 31 -6.50 8.39 11.15
CA TYR A 31 -6.98 9.26 10.08
C TYR A 31 -7.27 8.51 8.77
N LEU A 32 -6.37 7.61 8.35
CA LEU A 32 -6.57 6.80 7.13
C LEU A 32 -7.74 5.82 7.27
N LEU A 33 -7.96 5.26 8.48
CA LEU A 33 -9.10 4.37 8.74
C LEU A 33 -10.43 5.14 8.74
N GLU A 34 -10.47 6.34 9.32
CA GLU A 34 -11.63 7.23 9.30
C GLU A 34 -11.97 7.67 7.86
N MET A 35 -10.96 8.05 7.08
CA MET A 35 -11.15 8.32 5.65
C MET A 35 -11.70 7.10 4.90
N ALA A 36 -11.18 5.90 5.18
CA ALA A 36 -11.67 4.68 4.53
C ALA A 36 -13.13 4.42 4.87
N GLN A 37 -13.54 4.68 6.12
CA GLN A 37 -14.93 4.58 6.57
C GLN A 37 -15.82 5.62 5.89
N GLU A 38 -15.32 6.84 5.72
CA GLU A 38 -16.06 7.89 5.02
C GLU A 38 -16.25 7.54 3.54
N PHE A 39 -15.22 7.04 2.86
CA PHE A 39 -15.34 6.57 1.48
C PHE A 39 -16.28 5.37 1.29
N GLU A 40 -16.41 4.52 2.31
CA GLU A 40 -17.37 3.42 2.26
C GLU A 40 -18.81 3.95 2.27
N LYS A 41 -19.09 4.99 3.09
CA LYS A 41 -20.41 5.59 3.25
C LYS A 41 -20.74 6.59 2.13
N HIS A 42 -19.77 7.43 1.78
CA HIS A 42 -19.92 8.57 0.87
C HIS A 42 -18.80 8.60 -0.16
N PRO A 43 -18.80 7.69 -1.16
CA PRO A 43 -17.75 7.63 -2.17
C PRO A 43 -17.75 8.91 -3.03
N ASN A 44 -16.65 9.66 -2.98
CA ASN A 44 -16.46 10.85 -3.81
C ASN A 44 -15.88 10.45 -5.18
N ARG A 45 -16.74 10.38 -6.18
CA ARG A 45 -16.38 9.91 -7.53
C ARG A 45 -15.59 10.91 -8.37
N GLU A 46 -15.38 12.11 -7.88
CA GLU A 46 -14.68 13.19 -8.62
C GLU A 46 -13.42 13.66 -7.91
N LEU A 47 -13.06 13.05 -6.77
CA LEU A 47 -11.96 13.48 -5.94
C LEU A 47 -10.62 13.53 -6.71
N LEU A 48 -10.38 12.58 -7.60
CA LEU A 48 -9.19 12.50 -8.43
C LEU A 48 -9.46 12.84 -9.90
N LYS A 49 -10.51 13.59 -10.17
CA LYS A 49 -10.85 14.06 -11.53
C LYS A 49 -9.69 14.84 -12.14
N GLY A 50 -9.31 14.45 -13.34
CA GLY A 50 -8.20 15.06 -14.06
C GLY A 50 -6.82 14.51 -13.69
N LYS A 51 -6.72 13.67 -12.66
CA LYS A 51 -5.49 13.01 -12.25
C LYS A 51 -5.25 11.70 -12.99
N VAL A 52 -3.98 11.31 -13.06
CA VAL A 52 -3.54 10.04 -13.65
C VAL A 52 -2.83 9.22 -12.58
N VAL A 53 -3.29 7.99 -12.38
CA VAL A 53 -2.69 7.00 -11.47
C VAL A 53 -1.97 5.95 -12.30
N ALA A 54 -0.67 5.77 -12.09
CA ALA A 54 0.06 4.67 -12.70
C ALA A 54 0.05 3.44 -11.78
N THR A 55 -0.23 2.26 -12.33
CA THR A 55 -0.12 0.97 -11.61
C THR A 55 0.97 0.12 -12.28
N LEU A 56 2.15 0.04 -11.63
CA LEU A 56 3.32 -0.64 -12.17
C LEU A 56 3.56 -1.96 -11.42
N PHE A 57 3.13 -3.06 -12.01
CA PHE A 57 3.25 -4.37 -11.40
C PHE A 57 4.38 -5.17 -12.05
N PHE A 58 5.58 -5.09 -11.46
CA PHE A 58 6.76 -5.88 -11.86
C PHE A 58 6.66 -7.33 -11.40
N GLU A 59 5.81 -7.61 -10.41
CA GLU A 59 5.42 -8.93 -9.94
C GLU A 59 3.90 -9.09 -10.12
N PRO A 60 3.42 -10.15 -10.77
CA PRO A 60 1.99 -10.37 -11.00
C PRO A 60 1.18 -10.42 -9.70
N SER A 61 0.09 -9.68 -9.65
CA SER A 61 -0.87 -9.70 -8.53
C SER A 61 -2.23 -9.20 -8.97
N THR A 62 -3.09 -10.11 -9.41
CA THR A 62 -4.41 -9.77 -9.96
C THR A 62 -5.27 -8.96 -8.98
N ARG A 63 -5.41 -9.45 -7.74
CA ARG A 63 -6.27 -8.79 -6.74
C ARG A 63 -5.78 -7.38 -6.40
N THR A 64 -4.49 -7.23 -6.08
CA THR A 64 -3.94 -5.94 -5.68
C THR A 64 -4.01 -4.93 -6.81
N GLN A 65 -3.64 -5.33 -8.03
CA GLN A 65 -3.70 -4.46 -9.19
C GLN A 65 -5.13 -3.98 -9.48
N LEU A 66 -6.08 -4.91 -9.58
CA LEU A 66 -7.49 -4.56 -9.83
C LEU A 66 -8.06 -3.69 -8.71
N SER A 67 -7.64 -3.89 -7.45
CA SER A 67 -8.08 -3.06 -6.33
C SER A 67 -7.60 -1.61 -6.46
N PHE A 68 -6.31 -1.37 -6.80
CA PHE A 68 -5.79 -0.03 -7.04
C PHE A 68 -6.44 0.63 -8.25
N GLN A 69 -6.55 -0.09 -9.36
CA GLN A 69 -7.20 0.42 -10.58
C GLN A 69 -8.67 0.76 -10.34
N THR A 70 -9.40 -0.11 -9.63
CA THR A 70 -10.80 0.14 -9.29
C THR A 70 -10.95 1.35 -8.36
N ALA A 71 -10.09 1.48 -7.34
CA ALA A 71 -10.11 2.63 -6.44
C ALA A 71 -9.86 3.93 -7.20
N ALA A 72 -8.82 3.97 -8.05
CA ALA A 72 -8.51 5.14 -8.87
C ALA A 72 -9.67 5.54 -9.80
N ASN A 73 -10.23 4.56 -10.53
CA ASN A 73 -11.38 4.80 -11.41
C ASN A 73 -12.62 5.28 -10.66
N ARG A 74 -12.91 4.71 -9.48
CA ARG A 74 -14.06 5.14 -8.65
C ARG A 74 -13.91 6.55 -8.10
N LEU A 75 -12.68 7.04 -7.94
CA LEU A 75 -12.38 8.41 -7.53
C LEU A 75 -12.28 9.40 -8.72
N GLY A 76 -12.50 8.93 -9.95
CA GLY A 76 -12.51 9.76 -11.16
C GLY A 76 -11.15 9.96 -11.81
N ALA A 77 -10.11 9.24 -11.38
CA ALA A 77 -8.80 9.27 -12.03
C ALA A 77 -8.79 8.44 -13.33
N ARG A 78 -7.81 8.73 -14.17
CA ARG A 78 -7.43 7.86 -15.29
C ARG A 78 -6.34 6.90 -14.81
N VAL A 79 -6.32 5.69 -15.35
CA VAL A 79 -5.36 4.66 -14.96
C VAL A 79 -4.49 4.26 -16.14
N ILE A 80 -3.18 4.24 -15.92
CA ILE A 80 -2.19 3.71 -16.87
C ILE A 80 -1.32 2.66 -16.15
N GLY A 81 -0.51 1.92 -16.89
CA GLY A 81 0.46 1.01 -16.30
C GLY A 81 0.52 -0.36 -16.96
N PHE A 82 1.18 -1.31 -16.30
CA PHE A 82 1.35 -2.68 -16.76
C PHE A 82 1.17 -3.68 -15.61
N SER A 83 0.88 -4.94 -15.98
CA SER A 83 0.61 -6.06 -15.06
C SER A 83 1.76 -7.06 -14.94
N ASP A 84 2.75 -6.98 -15.83
CA ASP A 84 3.91 -7.84 -15.87
C ASP A 84 5.09 -7.06 -16.46
N ALA A 85 6.24 -7.09 -15.78
CA ALA A 85 7.48 -6.49 -16.27
C ALA A 85 7.90 -7.02 -17.65
N LYS A 86 7.56 -8.29 -17.98
CA LYS A 86 7.84 -8.90 -19.28
C LYS A 86 7.18 -8.19 -20.45
N THR A 87 6.14 -7.43 -20.22
CA THR A 87 5.42 -6.63 -21.24
C THR A 87 5.91 -5.20 -21.34
N SER A 88 6.92 -4.82 -20.54
CA SER A 88 7.49 -3.47 -20.49
C SER A 88 8.91 -3.41 -21.05
N SER A 89 9.47 -2.20 -21.16
CA SER A 89 10.84 -1.97 -21.62
C SER A 89 11.92 -2.51 -20.68
N THR A 90 11.56 -2.96 -19.48
CA THR A 90 12.49 -3.63 -18.56
C THR A 90 13.14 -4.88 -19.18
N THR A 91 12.43 -5.56 -20.09
CA THR A 91 12.98 -6.69 -20.87
C THR A 91 14.11 -6.29 -21.83
N LYS A 92 14.23 -5.00 -22.14
CA LYS A 92 15.26 -4.44 -22.99
C LYS A 92 16.41 -3.81 -22.21
N GLY A 93 16.45 -4.02 -20.86
CA GLY A 93 17.49 -3.50 -19.99
C GLY A 93 17.22 -2.12 -19.39
N GLU A 94 15.98 -1.60 -19.50
CA GLU A 94 15.57 -0.36 -18.80
C GLU A 94 15.65 -0.58 -17.29
N THR A 95 16.31 0.35 -16.60
CA THR A 95 16.46 0.27 -15.14
C THR A 95 15.17 0.67 -14.42
N LEU A 96 15.01 0.24 -13.17
CA LEU A 96 13.88 0.68 -12.34
C LEU A 96 13.83 2.22 -12.24
N LYS A 97 15.00 2.86 -12.07
CA LYS A 97 15.11 4.32 -12.02
C LYS A 97 14.54 4.98 -13.27
N ASP A 98 14.95 4.50 -14.43
CA ASP A 98 14.54 5.08 -15.71
C ASP A 98 13.03 4.89 -15.94
N THR A 99 12.52 3.69 -15.63
CA THR A 99 11.07 3.42 -15.67
C THR A 99 10.30 4.39 -14.76
N ILE A 100 10.74 4.56 -13.51
CA ILE A 100 10.06 5.45 -12.54
C ILE A 100 10.11 6.90 -13.00
N LEU A 101 11.25 7.40 -13.44
CA LEU A 101 11.39 8.78 -13.93
C LEU A 101 10.55 9.03 -15.19
N MET A 102 10.54 8.07 -16.11
CA MET A 102 9.76 8.16 -17.34
C MET A 102 8.26 8.18 -17.03
N VAL A 103 7.76 7.25 -16.20
CA VAL A 103 6.33 7.19 -15.82
C VAL A 103 5.91 8.41 -15.02
N SER A 104 6.79 8.99 -14.23
CA SER A 104 6.52 10.22 -13.47
C SER A 104 6.16 11.43 -14.34
N ASN A 105 6.50 11.41 -15.64
CA ASN A 105 6.06 12.44 -16.58
C ASN A 105 4.61 12.24 -17.06
N TYR A 106 4.02 11.08 -16.82
CA TYR A 106 2.68 10.72 -17.29
C TYR A 106 1.65 10.59 -16.17
N ALA A 107 2.10 10.44 -14.94
CA ALA A 107 1.23 10.16 -13.79
C ALA A 107 1.44 11.15 -12.64
N ASP A 108 0.36 11.42 -11.90
CA ASP A 108 0.37 12.22 -10.67
C ASP A 108 0.75 11.39 -9.43
N VAL A 109 0.58 10.08 -9.48
CA VAL A 109 0.98 9.12 -8.43
C VAL A 109 1.26 7.76 -9.05
N ILE A 110 2.20 7.02 -8.47
CA ILE A 110 2.57 5.68 -8.90
C ILE A 110 2.30 4.68 -7.79
N ALA A 111 1.39 3.73 -8.01
CA ALA A 111 1.24 2.54 -7.19
C ALA A 111 2.08 1.41 -7.82
N MET A 112 3.06 0.90 -7.09
CA MET A 112 3.97 -0.12 -7.64
C MET A 112 4.04 -1.37 -6.78
N ARG A 113 4.20 -2.51 -7.44
CA ARG A 113 4.54 -3.79 -6.83
C ARG A 113 5.80 -4.36 -7.48
N HIS A 114 6.75 -4.79 -6.66
CA HIS A 114 8.03 -5.31 -7.14
C HIS A 114 8.43 -6.58 -6.39
N PHE A 115 9.20 -7.45 -7.06
CA PHE A 115 9.71 -8.69 -6.45
C PHE A 115 10.96 -8.50 -5.60
N ILE A 116 11.65 -7.35 -5.73
CA ILE A 116 12.84 -7.00 -4.94
C ILE A 116 12.40 -6.16 -3.73
N GLU A 117 12.87 -6.55 -2.55
CA GLU A 117 12.69 -5.79 -1.31
C GLU A 117 13.39 -4.42 -1.41
N GLY A 118 12.73 -3.37 -0.88
CA GLY A 118 13.26 -2.00 -0.93
C GLY A 118 13.06 -1.29 -2.27
N ALA A 119 12.52 -1.96 -3.31
CA ALA A 119 12.31 -1.32 -4.60
C ALA A 119 11.34 -0.13 -4.54
N ALA A 120 10.29 -0.21 -3.71
CA ALA A 120 9.35 0.89 -3.51
C ALA A 120 9.99 2.06 -2.74
N GLN A 121 10.86 1.77 -1.77
CA GLN A 121 11.65 2.79 -1.07
C GLN A 121 12.57 3.51 -2.05
N TYR A 122 13.36 2.78 -2.82
CA TYR A 122 14.24 3.36 -3.84
C TYR A 122 13.45 4.20 -4.86
N ALA A 123 12.32 3.70 -5.34
CA ALA A 123 11.45 4.45 -6.24
C ALA A 123 10.98 5.76 -5.61
N SER A 124 10.67 5.75 -4.30
CA SER A 124 10.23 6.94 -3.58
C SER A 124 11.30 8.01 -3.46
N GLU A 125 12.57 7.63 -3.48
CA GLU A 125 13.71 8.55 -3.41
C GLU A 125 13.97 9.24 -4.77
N VAL A 126 13.73 8.52 -5.87
CA VAL A 126 14.05 9.02 -7.22
C VAL A 126 12.85 9.65 -7.93
N ALA A 127 11.61 9.25 -7.61
CA ALA A 127 10.42 9.75 -8.26
C ALA A 127 10.12 11.20 -7.85
N PRO A 128 9.78 12.10 -8.78
CA PRO A 128 9.24 13.43 -8.44
C PRO A 128 7.77 13.40 -7.98
N VAL A 129 7.05 12.29 -8.23
CA VAL A 129 5.65 12.08 -7.82
C VAL A 129 5.56 11.09 -6.66
N PRO A 130 4.46 11.09 -5.88
CA PRO A 130 4.25 10.13 -4.78
C PRO A 130 4.31 8.67 -5.24
N ILE A 131 4.94 7.85 -4.41
CA ILE A 131 4.98 6.39 -4.57
C ILE A 131 4.12 5.72 -3.51
N VAL A 132 3.29 4.77 -3.94
CA VAL A 132 2.49 3.89 -3.09
C VAL A 132 2.98 2.46 -3.26
N ASN A 133 3.42 1.84 -2.17
CA ASN A 133 3.88 0.45 -2.16
C ASN A 133 2.68 -0.52 -2.14
N ALA A 134 2.47 -1.23 -3.24
CA ALA A 134 1.48 -2.28 -3.39
C ALA A 134 2.03 -3.70 -3.10
N GLY A 135 3.22 -3.77 -2.48
CA GLY A 135 3.96 -4.97 -2.08
C GLY A 135 5.36 -5.03 -2.69
N ASP A 136 6.38 -5.25 -1.86
CA ASP A 136 7.75 -5.38 -2.29
C ASP A 136 8.40 -6.66 -1.71
N GLY A 137 8.63 -7.63 -2.58
CA GLY A 137 9.24 -8.91 -2.21
C GLY A 137 8.52 -9.63 -1.06
N ALA A 138 9.29 -10.21 -0.15
CA ALA A 138 8.81 -10.81 1.10
C ALA A 138 8.70 -9.81 2.26
N HIS A 139 9.11 -8.55 2.06
CA HIS A 139 9.32 -7.59 3.13
C HIS A 139 8.01 -6.96 3.64
N MET A 140 7.28 -6.19 2.83
CA MET A 140 6.10 -5.45 3.31
C MET A 140 4.93 -5.44 2.33
N HIS A 141 3.72 -5.33 2.90
CA HIS A 141 2.50 -5.06 2.15
C HIS A 141 1.66 -4.00 2.91
N PRO A 142 2.09 -2.73 2.92
CA PRO A 142 1.49 -1.72 3.79
C PRO A 142 0.02 -1.45 3.49
N SER A 143 -0.41 -1.55 2.23
CA SER A 143 -1.82 -1.40 1.87
C SER A 143 -2.68 -2.57 2.38
N GLN A 144 -2.14 -3.80 2.45
CA GLN A 144 -2.83 -4.93 3.08
C GLN A 144 -2.92 -4.73 4.59
N CYS A 145 -1.86 -4.25 5.22
CA CYS A 145 -1.86 -3.95 6.64
C CYS A 145 -2.97 -2.95 7.02
N LEU A 146 -3.14 -1.86 6.26
CA LEU A 146 -4.24 -0.91 6.50
C LEU A 146 -5.62 -1.55 6.30
N LEU A 147 -5.75 -2.47 5.33
CA LEU A 147 -6.99 -3.22 5.14
C LEU A 147 -7.32 -4.12 6.33
N ASP A 148 -6.30 -4.80 6.88
CA ASP A 148 -6.44 -5.65 8.05
C ASP A 148 -6.81 -4.81 9.29
N LEU A 149 -6.12 -3.68 9.52
CA LEU A 149 -6.46 -2.73 10.59
C LEU A 149 -7.89 -2.19 10.46
N TYR A 150 -8.31 -1.85 9.23
CA TYR A 150 -9.68 -1.39 8.99
C TYR A 150 -10.71 -2.48 9.32
N SER A 151 -10.44 -3.72 8.94
CA SER A 151 -11.31 -4.86 9.23
C SER A 151 -11.43 -5.11 10.74
N ILE A 152 -10.30 -5.04 11.46
CA ILE A 152 -10.27 -5.16 12.92
C ILE A 152 -11.06 -4.00 13.54
N TYR A 153 -10.77 -2.76 13.16
CA TYR A 153 -11.45 -1.58 13.69
C TYR A 153 -12.97 -1.64 13.47
N LYS A 154 -13.39 -2.04 12.27
CA LYS A 154 -14.80 -2.16 11.92
C LYS A 154 -15.53 -3.26 12.70
N THR A 155 -14.87 -4.37 13.01
CA THR A 155 -15.48 -5.51 13.70
C THR A 155 -15.41 -5.42 15.22
N GLN A 156 -14.32 -4.85 15.76
CA GLN A 156 -14.10 -4.74 17.21
C GLN A 156 -14.50 -3.35 17.77
N GLY A 157 -14.69 -2.35 16.93
CA GLY A 157 -14.98 -0.97 17.33
C GLY A 157 -13.75 -0.21 17.87
N THR A 158 -12.62 -0.88 18.03
CA THR A 158 -11.37 -0.32 18.55
C THR A 158 -10.17 -1.10 18.04
N LEU A 159 -9.00 -0.49 18.09
CA LEU A 159 -7.70 -1.18 17.95
C LEU A 159 -6.96 -1.30 19.29
N GLU A 160 -7.43 -0.61 20.34
CA GLU A 160 -6.75 -0.52 21.62
C GLU A 160 -6.89 -1.79 22.45
N ASN A 161 -5.79 -2.20 23.09
CA ASN A 161 -5.73 -3.27 24.11
C ASN A 161 -6.33 -4.62 23.65
N LEU A 162 -6.25 -4.95 22.37
CA LEU A 162 -6.78 -6.18 21.81
C LEU A 162 -5.88 -7.38 22.12
N ASN A 163 -6.49 -8.54 22.32
CA ASN A 163 -5.81 -9.84 22.27
C ASN A 163 -5.83 -10.35 20.83
N ILE A 164 -4.65 -10.51 20.23
CA ILE A 164 -4.49 -10.88 18.83
C ILE A 164 -3.78 -12.23 18.73
N TYR A 165 -4.47 -13.21 18.17
CA TYR A 165 -3.93 -14.54 17.93
C TYR A 165 -3.43 -14.64 16.48
N LEU A 166 -2.13 -14.84 16.31
CA LEU A 166 -1.48 -15.01 15.02
C LEU A 166 -1.13 -16.49 14.85
N VAL A 167 -1.74 -17.15 13.86
CA VAL A 167 -1.67 -18.59 13.68
C VAL A 167 -1.13 -18.94 12.30
N GLY A 168 -0.10 -19.78 12.21
CA GLY A 168 0.43 -20.31 10.97
C GLY A 168 1.90 -19.98 10.73
N ASP A 169 2.24 -19.53 9.50
CA ASP A 169 3.60 -19.12 9.14
C ASP A 169 3.87 -17.70 9.65
N LEU A 170 4.50 -17.61 10.80
CA LEU A 170 4.86 -16.33 11.42
C LEU A 170 6.27 -15.87 11.00
N LYS A 171 7.09 -16.75 10.46
CA LYS A 171 8.47 -16.46 10.07
C LYS A 171 8.55 -15.71 8.74
N TYR A 172 7.79 -16.17 7.75
CA TYR A 172 7.84 -15.63 6.38
C TYR A 172 6.59 -14.82 6.01
N GLY A 173 5.60 -14.77 6.91
CA GLY A 173 4.33 -14.09 6.71
C GLY A 173 4.47 -12.57 6.75
N ARG A 174 4.82 -11.90 5.64
CA ARG A 174 4.99 -10.43 5.55
C ARG A 174 3.78 -9.61 6.05
N THR A 175 2.57 -10.13 5.89
CA THR A 175 1.35 -9.47 6.40
C THR A 175 1.30 -9.48 7.92
N VAL A 176 1.75 -10.56 8.54
CA VAL A 176 1.87 -10.69 10.00
C VAL A 176 2.86 -9.65 10.55
N HIS A 177 4.04 -9.53 9.94
CA HIS A 177 5.07 -8.57 10.37
C HIS A 177 4.59 -7.12 10.23
N SER A 178 3.93 -6.78 9.12
CA SER A 178 3.34 -5.46 8.92
C SER A 178 2.25 -5.15 9.95
N LEU A 179 1.39 -6.14 10.26
CA LEU A 179 0.31 -5.99 11.26
C LEU A 179 0.87 -5.78 12.67
N ILE A 180 1.86 -6.58 13.07
CA ILE A 180 2.53 -6.42 14.37
C ILE A 180 3.15 -5.02 14.49
N THR A 181 3.81 -4.56 13.42
CA THR A 181 4.45 -3.24 13.38
C THR A 181 3.42 -2.12 13.59
N ALA A 182 2.29 -2.18 12.92
CA ALA A 182 1.24 -1.17 13.05
C ALA A 182 0.52 -1.23 14.39
N MET A 183 0.19 -2.44 14.86
CA MET A 183 -0.55 -2.64 16.10
C MET A 183 0.22 -2.23 17.35
N ARG A 184 1.56 -2.12 17.30
CA ARG A 184 2.38 -1.61 18.43
C ARG A 184 1.89 -0.26 18.98
N HIS A 185 1.27 0.56 18.15
CA HIS A 185 0.72 1.85 18.54
C HIS A 185 -0.54 1.74 19.44
N PHE A 186 -1.14 0.55 19.55
CA PHE A 186 -2.44 0.33 20.19
C PHE A 186 -2.41 -0.61 21.39
N ASN A 187 -1.20 -0.84 21.95
CA ASN A 187 -1.00 -1.65 23.16
C ASN A 187 -1.66 -3.05 23.11
N PRO A 188 -1.44 -3.87 22.07
CA PRO A 188 -2.04 -5.19 21.95
C PRO A 188 -1.31 -6.23 22.82
N THR A 189 -2.01 -7.33 23.10
CA THR A 189 -1.38 -8.59 23.56
C THR A 189 -1.36 -9.57 22.40
N PHE A 190 -0.17 -9.96 21.94
CA PHE A 190 -0.02 -10.94 20.88
C PHE A 190 0.13 -12.36 21.41
N HIS A 191 -0.56 -13.30 20.78
CA HIS A 191 -0.46 -14.73 21.00
C HIS A 191 0.00 -15.41 19.70
N PHE A 192 1.20 -15.98 19.72
CA PHE A 192 1.82 -16.60 18.55
C PHE A 192 1.63 -18.12 18.59
N ILE A 193 1.03 -18.70 17.56
CA ILE A 193 0.76 -20.12 17.41
C ILE A 193 1.30 -20.57 16.06
N ALA A 194 2.45 -21.25 16.06
CA ALA A 194 3.10 -21.73 14.84
C ALA A 194 3.83 -23.05 15.09
N PRO A 195 4.03 -23.87 14.06
CA PRO A 195 5.02 -24.94 14.09
C PRO A 195 6.42 -24.36 14.39
N LYS A 196 7.27 -25.16 15.02
CA LYS A 196 8.61 -24.69 15.48
C LYS A 196 9.45 -24.08 14.35
N GLU A 197 9.33 -24.64 13.15
CA GLU A 197 10.09 -24.22 11.96
C GLU A 197 9.60 -22.89 11.38
N LEU A 198 8.35 -22.52 11.69
CA LEU A 198 7.65 -21.31 11.18
C LEU A 198 7.38 -20.30 12.31
N ALA A 199 7.94 -20.51 13.49
CA ALA A 199 7.84 -19.55 14.59
C ALA A 199 8.71 -18.31 14.34
N MET A 200 8.25 -17.18 14.89
CA MET A 200 8.95 -15.89 14.89
C MET A 200 9.95 -15.85 16.05
#